data_58944377e0f5dcdc11e2bbcbaae7fd3b
#
_entry.id   58944377e0f5dcdc11e2bbcbaae7fd3b
#
_cell.length_a   1.000
_cell.length_b   1.000
_cell.length_c   1.000
_cell.angle_alpha   90.00
_cell.angle_beta   90.00
_cell.angle_gamma   90.00
#
_symmetry.space_group_name_H-M   'P 1'
#
loop_
_entity.id
_entity.type
_entity.pdbx_description
1 polymer ?
#
loop_
_entity_poly.entity_id
_entity_poly.type
_entity_poly.pdbx_seq_one_letter_code
_entity_poly.pdbx_strand_id
1 'polypeptide(L)'
;MTPINPFKPSAGAEPPVLVGRDEVLRDFEEGLLSGVGAPGRLMRITGPRGSGKTVLLTELGDIARKHGWDVVDETARTGLAEEIHRRLDDEASANISIELNLAVVKAGAESSLHKRSANLRDALDRKVTELTERNRGLLITIDEVQNAALEDINKIAIAVQHLVREKKNISFVFAGITSGVLSLLGEDGPTFLRRAYPEELDVIPSDDISLALRATIEQSGLEIGDTALGKAAEATAGYAYLIQLVGFHIWRAARAHAGESRTITVEDVERGIRAAKDGFNRAVLETALAGLTKSALEFLLAMTEDPLASSTGEIAKRMGVPANATTTPRRQLIERQIIEPTARGYVTFSIPFMREYLIEHRADLLARYGVEA
;
A
#
# COMPACT_ATOMS: atom_id res chain seq x y z
N MET A 1 -21.31 26.52 -9.41
CA MET A 1 -20.82 25.48 -8.49
C MET A 1 -19.39 25.81 -8.12
N THR A 2 -19.02 25.75 -6.85
CA THR A 2 -17.62 25.91 -6.43
C THR A 2 -16.82 24.72 -6.97
N PRO A 3 -15.72 24.93 -7.69
CA PRO A 3 -14.93 23.82 -8.22
C PRO A 3 -14.35 22.99 -7.07
N ILE A 4 -14.50 21.67 -7.18
CA ILE A 4 -14.00 20.72 -6.18
C ILE A 4 -12.55 20.35 -6.55
N ASN A 5 -11.67 20.33 -5.55
CA ASN A 5 -10.29 19.88 -5.77
C ASN A 5 -10.28 18.39 -6.16
N PRO A 6 -9.75 18.03 -7.34
CA PRO A 6 -9.75 16.64 -7.78
C PRO A 6 -8.74 15.77 -7.03
N PHE A 7 -7.67 16.37 -6.50
CA PHE A 7 -6.63 15.64 -5.78
C PHE A 7 -7.06 15.24 -4.37
N LYS A 8 -6.75 14.02 -3.96
CA LYS A 8 -7.19 13.42 -2.69
C LYS A 8 -6.00 12.86 -1.90
N PRO A 9 -5.23 13.70 -1.19
CA PRO A 9 -4.06 13.25 -0.43
C PRO A 9 -4.43 12.61 0.92
N SER A 10 -5.37 11.68 0.92
CA SER A 10 -5.75 10.90 2.11
C SER A 10 -5.29 9.46 1.95
N ALA A 11 -4.84 8.83 3.04
CA ALA A 11 -4.45 7.44 3.01
C ALA A 11 -5.60 6.54 2.52
N GLY A 12 -5.35 5.69 1.55
CA GLY A 12 -6.35 4.79 0.97
C GLY A 12 -7.37 5.46 0.04
N ALA A 13 -7.30 6.78 -0.16
CA ALA A 13 -8.17 7.44 -1.12
C ALA A 13 -7.73 7.14 -2.55
N GLU A 14 -8.70 6.78 -3.38
CA GLU A 14 -8.49 6.49 -4.80
C GLU A 14 -8.16 7.78 -5.56
N PRO A 15 -7.01 7.84 -6.28
CA PRO A 15 -6.65 9.00 -7.09
C PRO A 15 -7.53 9.07 -8.34
N PRO A 16 -7.75 10.27 -8.92
CA PRO A 16 -8.50 10.41 -10.16
C PRO A 16 -7.85 9.67 -11.34
N VAL A 17 -6.53 9.52 -11.32
CA VAL A 17 -5.74 8.79 -12.32
C VAL A 17 -4.73 7.92 -11.58
N LEU A 18 -4.79 6.62 -11.79
CA LEU A 18 -3.78 5.68 -11.31
C LEU A 18 -2.65 5.65 -12.34
N VAL A 19 -1.43 5.93 -11.88
CA VAL A 19 -0.28 6.18 -12.76
C VAL A 19 0.72 5.05 -12.69
N GLY A 20 1.25 4.63 -13.86
CA GLY A 20 2.36 3.68 -13.95
C GLY A 20 2.02 2.28 -13.43
N ARG A 21 0.75 1.88 -13.45
CA ARG A 21 0.27 0.57 -12.95
C ARG A 21 -0.51 -0.22 -14.00
N ASP A 22 -0.54 0.26 -15.25
CA ASP A 22 -1.34 -0.35 -16.33
C ASP A 22 -0.92 -1.80 -16.63
N GLU A 23 0.36 -2.13 -16.49
CA GLU A 23 0.88 -3.47 -16.75
C GLU A 23 0.39 -4.45 -15.70
N VAL A 24 0.55 -4.14 -14.42
CA VAL A 24 0.09 -5.02 -13.33
C VAL A 24 -1.43 -5.20 -13.34
N LEU A 25 -2.20 -4.16 -13.68
CA LEU A 25 -3.66 -4.26 -13.83
C LEU A 25 -4.05 -5.19 -14.97
N ARG A 26 -3.36 -5.09 -16.12
CA ARG A 26 -3.57 -6.00 -17.27
C ARG A 26 -3.20 -7.44 -16.93
N ASP A 27 -2.02 -7.67 -16.33
CA ASP A 27 -1.56 -8.99 -15.93
C ASP A 27 -2.54 -9.68 -14.98
N PHE A 28 -3.09 -8.90 -14.04
CA PHE A 28 -4.13 -9.40 -13.14
C PHE A 28 -5.42 -9.75 -13.88
N GLU A 29 -5.94 -8.85 -14.72
CA GLU A 29 -7.16 -9.06 -15.50
C GLU A 29 -7.02 -10.25 -16.43
N GLU A 30 -5.88 -10.37 -17.14
CA GLU A 30 -5.54 -11.55 -17.94
C GLU A 30 -5.50 -12.84 -17.11
N GLY A 31 -4.97 -12.75 -15.89
CA GLY A 31 -4.96 -13.85 -14.93
C GLY A 31 -6.37 -14.32 -14.56
N LEU A 32 -7.31 -13.42 -14.34
CA LEU A 32 -8.71 -13.75 -14.07
C LEU A 32 -9.35 -14.48 -15.27
N LEU A 33 -9.09 -14.00 -16.50
CA LEU A 33 -9.66 -14.53 -17.73
C LEU A 33 -9.03 -15.86 -18.17
N SER A 34 -7.72 -16.01 -18.00
CA SER A 34 -6.96 -17.21 -18.43
C SER A 34 -7.21 -18.45 -17.57
N GLY A 35 -7.82 -18.28 -16.40
CA GLY A 35 -8.21 -19.42 -15.56
C GLY A 35 -7.18 -19.83 -14.51
N VAL A 36 -7.43 -20.95 -13.86
CA VAL A 36 -6.65 -21.44 -12.73
C VAL A 36 -5.20 -21.73 -13.12
N GLY A 37 -4.26 -21.22 -12.34
CA GLY A 37 -2.81 -21.40 -12.56
C GLY A 37 -2.17 -20.26 -13.36
N ALA A 38 -2.93 -19.26 -13.83
CA ALA A 38 -2.38 -18.07 -14.45
C ALA A 38 -1.60 -17.22 -13.42
N PRO A 39 -0.45 -16.62 -13.80
CA PRO A 39 0.41 -15.85 -12.88
C PRO A 39 -0.33 -14.75 -12.12
N GLY A 40 -1.19 -13.98 -12.77
CA GLY A 40 -1.96 -12.88 -12.17
C GLY A 40 -2.96 -13.31 -11.09
N ARG A 41 -3.21 -14.62 -10.90
CA ARG A 41 -4.11 -15.10 -9.82
C ARG A 41 -3.43 -15.31 -8.47
N LEU A 42 -2.12 -15.35 -8.42
CA LEU A 42 -1.35 -15.41 -7.18
C LEU A 42 -0.25 -14.38 -7.28
N MET A 43 -0.42 -13.23 -6.62
CA MET A 43 0.49 -12.09 -6.72
C MET A 43 0.97 -11.63 -5.35
N ARG A 44 2.19 -11.14 -5.31
CA ARG A 44 2.74 -10.39 -4.18
C ARG A 44 3.12 -8.98 -4.63
N ILE A 45 2.62 -7.98 -3.94
CA ILE A 45 2.89 -6.58 -4.22
C ILE A 45 3.79 -6.04 -3.13
N THR A 46 4.97 -5.56 -3.51
CA THR A 46 5.95 -4.99 -2.58
C THR A 46 6.27 -3.55 -2.96
N GLY A 47 6.77 -2.78 -2.01
CA GLY A 47 7.19 -1.40 -2.25
C GLY A 47 7.21 -0.58 -0.97
N PRO A 48 7.85 0.60 -1.00
CA PRO A 48 7.96 1.47 0.15
C PRO A 48 6.59 2.00 0.62
N ARG A 49 6.57 2.64 1.79
CA ARG A 49 5.36 3.28 2.30
C ARG A 49 4.96 4.44 1.40
N GLY A 50 3.66 4.54 1.06
CA GLY A 50 3.17 5.61 0.16
C GLY A 50 3.35 5.31 -1.34
N SER A 51 3.82 4.12 -1.74
CA SER A 51 3.94 3.70 -3.15
C SER A 51 2.60 3.38 -3.82
N GLY A 52 1.49 3.38 -3.08
CA GLY A 52 0.16 3.14 -3.62
C GLY A 52 -0.33 1.69 -3.53
N LYS A 53 0.29 0.83 -2.71
CA LYS A 53 -0.12 -0.59 -2.54
C LYS A 53 -1.60 -0.77 -2.24
N THR A 54 -2.11 -0.06 -1.24
CA THR A 54 -3.53 -0.11 -0.85
C THR A 54 -4.46 0.28 -2.00
N VAL A 55 -4.11 1.35 -2.72
CA VAL A 55 -4.88 1.81 -3.89
C VAL A 55 -4.87 0.76 -5.00
N LEU A 56 -3.72 0.17 -5.27
CA LEU A 56 -3.61 -0.90 -6.27
C LEU A 56 -4.46 -2.11 -5.88
N LEU A 57 -4.46 -2.55 -4.61
CA LEU A 57 -5.33 -3.64 -4.16
C LEU A 57 -6.82 -3.31 -4.36
N THR A 58 -7.22 -2.06 -4.14
CA THR A 58 -8.60 -1.60 -4.38
C THR A 58 -8.97 -1.72 -5.86
N GLU A 59 -8.11 -1.25 -6.76
CA GLU A 59 -8.30 -1.36 -8.21
C GLU A 59 -8.39 -2.82 -8.70
N LEU A 60 -7.52 -3.70 -8.18
CA LEU A 60 -7.60 -5.13 -8.47
C LEU A 60 -8.96 -5.71 -8.01
N GLY A 61 -9.44 -5.28 -6.85
CA GLY A 61 -10.77 -5.63 -6.34
C GLY A 61 -11.89 -5.16 -7.28
N ASP A 62 -11.79 -3.94 -7.80
CA ASP A 62 -12.79 -3.38 -8.71
C ASP A 62 -12.77 -4.07 -10.08
N ILE A 63 -11.60 -4.42 -10.61
CA ILE A 63 -11.47 -5.26 -11.80
C ILE A 63 -12.15 -6.62 -11.55
N ALA A 64 -11.87 -7.27 -10.42
CA ALA A 64 -12.48 -8.55 -10.09
C ALA A 64 -14.02 -8.44 -10.02
N ARG A 65 -14.55 -7.40 -9.37
CA ARG A 65 -16.00 -7.13 -9.28
C ARG A 65 -16.63 -6.90 -10.67
N LYS A 66 -15.95 -6.17 -11.58
CA LYS A 66 -16.40 -5.97 -12.98
C LYS A 66 -16.53 -7.30 -13.73
N HIS A 67 -15.67 -8.28 -13.42
CA HIS A 67 -15.76 -9.63 -13.96
C HIS A 67 -16.69 -10.56 -13.16
N GLY A 68 -17.47 -10.02 -12.23
CA GLY A 68 -18.46 -10.79 -11.45
C GLY A 68 -17.86 -11.61 -10.32
N TRP A 69 -16.60 -11.37 -9.92
CA TRP A 69 -15.98 -12.05 -8.80
C TRP A 69 -16.39 -11.42 -7.46
N ASP A 70 -16.48 -12.23 -6.44
CA ASP A 70 -16.58 -11.74 -5.08
C ASP A 70 -15.19 -11.37 -4.55
N VAL A 71 -15.13 -10.40 -3.64
CA VAL A 71 -13.85 -9.86 -3.13
C VAL A 71 -13.88 -9.82 -1.61
N VAL A 72 -12.86 -10.40 -1.00
CA VAL A 72 -12.55 -10.28 0.43
C VAL A 72 -11.30 -9.43 0.58
N ASP A 73 -11.47 -8.20 1.04
CA ASP A 73 -10.40 -7.23 1.27
C ASP A 73 -10.13 -7.15 2.77
N GLU A 74 -8.89 -7.42 3.20
CA GLU A 74 -8.50 -7.35 4.60
C GLU A 74 -7.15 -6.64 4.79
N THR A 75 -7.02 -5.94 5.92
CA THR A 75 -5.73 -5.45 6.40
C THR A 75 -5.19 -6.41 7.45
N ALA A 76 -3.94 -6.82 7.27
CA ALA A 76 -3.31 -7.83 8.12
C ALA A 76 -3.20 -7.42 9.58
N ARG A 77 -3.59 -8.34 10.46
CA ARG A 77 -3.48 -8.25 11.91
C ARG A 77 -3.49 -9.67 12.50
N THR A 78 -3.16 -9.79 13.78
CA THR A 78 -3.30 -11.06 14.48
C THR A 78 -4.77 -11.52 14.48
N GLY A 79 -5.01 -12.80 14.17
CA GLY A 79 -6.36 -13.36 14.04
C GLY A 79 -6.99 -13.17 12.66
N LEU A 80 -6.18 -12.82 11.64
CA LEU A 80 -6.65 -12.59 10.27
C LEU A 80 -7.40 -13.80 9.70
N ALA A 81 -6.91 -15.01 9.92
CA ALA A 81 -7.53 -16.23 9.40
C ALA A 81 -8.94 -16.46 9.99
N GLU A 82 -9.11 -16.19 11.27
CA GLU A 82 -10.39 -16.26 11.96
C GLU A 82 -11.36 -15.15 11.49
N GLU A 83 -10.84 -13.96 11.20
CA GLU A 83 -11.64 -12.85 10.66
C GLU A 83 -12.22 -13.18 9.28
N ILE A 84 -11.39 -13.67 8.37
CA ILE A 84 -11.81 -14.12 7.03
C ILE A 84 -12.85 -15.25 7.17
N HIS A 85 -12.60 -16.22 8.04
CA HIS A 85 -13.52 -17.33 8.29
C HIS A 85 -14.89 -16.83 8.75
N ARG A 86 -14.91 -15.95 9.75
CA ARG A 86 -16.15 -15.36 10.29
C ARG A 86 -16.93 -14.62 9.23
N ARG A 87 -16.26 -13.79 8.41
CA ARG A 87 -16.89 -13.01 7.33
C ARG A 87 -17.56 -13.92 6.30
N LEU A 88 -16.90 -14.99 5.88
CA LEU A 88 -17.45 -15.95 4.93
C LEU A 88 -18.67 -16.71 5.50
N ASP A 89 -18.67 -17.03 6.78
CA ASP A 89 -19.81 -17.69 7.45
C ASP A 89 -20.99 -16.73 7.66
N ASP A 90 -20.75 -15.45 7.98
CA ASP A 90 -21.79 -14.44 8.14
C ASP A 90 -22.47 -14.13 6.81
N GLU A 91 -21.70 -14.00 5.70
CA GLU A 91 -22.26 -13.83 4.35
C GLU A 91 -23.11 -15.03 3.91
N ALA A 92 -22.67 -16.26 4.20
CA ALA A 92 -23.45 -17.46 3.92
C ALA A 92 -24.77 -17.47 4.70
N SER A 93 -24.74 -17.07 5.97
CA SER A 93 -25.91 -16.99 6.83
C SER A 93 -26.91 -15.95 6.38
N ALA A 94 -26.43 -14.78 5.91
CA ALA A 94 -27.26 -13.71 5.36
C ALA A 94 -27.97 -14.12 4.05
N ASN A 95 -27.24 -14.76 3.14
CA ASN A 95 -27.79 -15.25 1.86
C ASN A 95 -28.90 -16.27 2.07
N ILE A 96 -28.74 -17.18 3.04
CA ILE A 96 -29.76 -18.18 3.39
C ILE A 96 -31.01 -17.51 3.97
N SER A 97 -30.84 -16.49 4.82
CA SER A 97 -31.98 -15.76 5.37
C SER A 97 -32.81 -15.05 4.29
N ILE A 98 -32.18 -14.59 3.23
CA ILE A 98 -32.85 -13.97 2.09
C ILE A 98 -33.57 -15.04 1.24
N GLU A 99 -32.92 -16.18 0.98
CA GLU A 99 -33.53 -17.30 0.22
C GLU A 99 -34.69 -17.94 1.00
N LEU A 100 -34.58 -18.10 2.33
CA LEU A 100 -35.66 -18.57 3.19
C LEU A 100 -36.86 -17.61 3.19
N ASN A 101 -36.62 -16.31 3.27
CA ASN A 101 -37.72 -15.33 3.20
C ASN A 101 -38.42 -15.33 1.83
N LEU A 102 -37.69 -15.60 0.75
CA LEU A 102 -38.24 -15.78 -0.60
C LEU A 102 -38.92 -17.15 -0.77
N ALA A 103 -38.45 -18.20 -0.10
CA ALA A 103 -39.02 -19.55 -0.16
C ALA A 103 -40.23 -19.72 0.76
N VAL A 104 -40.25 -19.09 1.94
CA VAL A 104 -41.42 -19.06 2.86
C VAL A 104 -42.63 -18.40 2.21
N VAL A 105 -42.42 -17.52 1.24
CA VAL A 105 -43.52 -16.97 0.38
C VAL A 105 -43.99 -18.00 -0.65
N LYS A 106 -43.26 -19.08 -0.92
CA LYS A 106 -43.57 -20.03 -2.02
C LYS A 106 -43.94 -21.47 -1.61
N ALA A 107 -43.56 -21.98 -0.47
CA ALA A 107 -44.04 -23.30 0.07
C ALA A 107 -43.39 -23.61 1.42
N GLY A 108 -44.13 -24.19 2.36
CA GLY A 108 -43.60 -24.68 3.62
C GLY A 108 -42.59 -25.80 3.41
N ALA A 109 -41.31 -25.47 3.51
CA ALA A 109 -40.22 -26.43 3.41
C ALA A 109 -39.31 -26.30 4.62
N GLU A 110 -38.91 -27.43 5.18
CA GLU A 110 -38.03 -27.60 6.32
C GLU A 110 -36.73 -26.83 6.16
N SER A 111 -36.40 -26.02 7.18
CA SER A 111 -35.15 -25.25 7.24
C SER A 111 -33.96 -26.19 7.43
N SER A 112 -33.17 -26.40 6.42
CA SER A 112 -31.83 -26.94 6.58
C SER A 112 -30.96 -25.85 7.26
N LEU A 113 -30.81 -25.95 8.58
CA LEU A 113 -29.84 -25.19 9.37
C LEU A 113 -28.44 -25.43 8.77
N HIS A 114 -27.90 -24.45 8.04
CA HIS A 114 -26.53 -24.54 7.58
C HIS A 114 -25.59 -24.57 8.76
N LYS A 115 -24.88 -25.68 8.88
CA LYS A 115 -23.85 -25.87 9.89
C LYS A 115 -22.73 -24.85 9.59
N ARG A 116 -22.35 -24.01 10.56
CA ARG A 116 -21.16 -23.16 10.47
C ARG A 116 -19.97 -24.02 10.03
N SER A 117 -19.12 -23.47 9.17
CA SER A 117 -17.92 -24.17 8.73
C SER A 117 -17.02 -24.50 9.90
N ALA A 118 -16.42 -25.68 9.90
CA ALA A 118 -15.56 -26.12 10.99
C ALA A 118 -14.24 -25.31 11.06
N ASN A 119 -13.79 -24.81 9.90
CA ASN A 119 -12.54 -24.06 9.78
C ASN A 119 -12.54 -23.17 8.51
N LEU A 120 -11.53 -22.32 8.39
CA LEU A 120 -11.34 -21.40 7.24
C LEU A 120 -11.38 -22.14 5.89
N ARG A 121 -10.73 -23.31 5.80
CA ARG A 121 -10.68 -24.07 4.54
C ARG A 121 -12.07 -24.50 4.08
N ASP A 122 -12.88 -25.00 5.00
CA ASP A 122 -14.25 -25.46 4.69
C ASP A 122 -15.13 -24.27 4.26
N ALA A 123 -14.96 -23.09 4.91
CA ALA A 123 -15.68 -21.87 4.54
C ALA A 123 -15.31 -21.40 3.13
N LEU A 124 -14.02 -21.36 2.84
CA LEU A 124 -13.50 -20.98 1.53
C LEU A 124 -13.92 -21.98 0.45
N ASP A 125 -13.82 -23.30 0.70
CA ASP A 125 -14.21 -24.33 -0.25
C ASP A 125 -15.69 -24.23 -0.62
N ARG A 126 -16.57 -24.07 0.36
CA ARG A 126 -17.99 -23.87 0.14
C ARG A 126 -18.25 -22.64 -0.75
N LYS A 127 -17.71 -21.47 -0.37
CA LYS A 127 -17.89 -20.20 -1.07
C LYS A 127 -17.36 -20.27 -2.51
N VAL A 128 -16.15 -20.77 -2.69
CA VAL A 128 -15.50 -20.83 -4.00
C VAL A 128 -16.14 -21.88 -4.90
N THR A 129 -16.64 -23.00 -4.33
CA THR A 129 -17.40 -23.98 -5.10
C THR A 129 -18.66 -23.37 -5.69
N GLU A 130 -19.47 -22.72 -4.86
CA GLU A 130 -20.68 -22.03 -5.29
C GLU A 130 -20.41 -21.01 -6.40
N LEU A 131 -19.34 -20.20 -6.24
CA LEU A 131 -18.96 -19.21 -7.24
C LEU A 131 -18.46 -19.85 -8.53
N THR A 132 -17.65 -20.92 -8.43
CA THR A 132 -17.10 -21.62 -9.59
C THR A 132 -18.20 -22.25 -10.46
N GLU A 133 -19.24 -22.84 -9.83
CA GLU A 133 -20.39 -23.39 -10.52
C GLU A 133 -21.17 -22.33 -11.32
N ARG A 134 -21.12 -21.07 -10.89
CA ARG A 134 -21.70 -19.92 -11.58
C ARG A 134 -20.72 -19.23 -12.55
N ASN A 135 -19.57 -19.85 -12.82
CA ASN A 135 -18.45 -19.27 -13.60
C ASN A 135 -17.93 -17.94 -13.03
N ARG A 136 -18.00 -17.78 -11.70
CA ARG A 136 -17.48 -16.66 -10.91
C ARG A 136 -16.30 -17.12 -10.06
N GLY A 137 -15.63 -16.22 -9.40
CA GLY A 137 -14.51 -16.55 -8.53
C GLY A 137 -14.47 -15.71 -7.27
N LEU A 138 -13.51 -15.99 -6.41
CA LEU A 138 -13.21 -15.25 -5.20
C LEU A 138 -11.80 -14.67 -5.30
N LEU A 139 -11.70 -13.35 -5.14
CA LEU A 139 -10.43 -12.66 -4.88
C LEU A 139 -10.28 -12.43 -3.38
N ILE A 140 -9.13 -12.79 -2.84
CA ILE A 140 -8.73 -12.40 -1.48
C ILE A 140 -7.56 -11.43 -1.62
N THR A 141 -7.67 -10.23 -1.07
CA THR A 141 -6.58 -9.27 -0.95
C THR A 141 -6.18 -9.07 0.51
N ILE A 142 -4.88 -9.02 0.78
CA ILE A 142 -4.36 -8.73 2.12
C ILE A 142 -3.36 -7.58 2.02
N ASP A 143 -3.68 -6.47 2.66
CA ASP A 143 -2.77 -5.34 2.80
C ASP A 143 -1.93 -5.44 4.08
N GLU A 144 -0.73 -4.82 4.07
CA GLU A 144 0.22 -4.80 5.19
C GLU A 144 0.52 -6.19 5.76
N VAL A 145 0.68 -7.19 4.89
CA VAL A 145 0.78 -8.62 5.22
C VAL A 145 1.81 -8.95 6.31
N GLN A 146 2.85 -8.13 6.48
CA GLN A 146 3.87 -8.29 7.52
C GLN A 146 3.32 -8.11 8.95
N ASN A 147 2.12 -7.54 9.10
CA ASN A 147 1.47 -7.37 10.41
C ASN A 147 0.64 -8.60 10.83
N ALA A 148 0.48 -9.58 9.95
CA ALA A 148 -0.20 -10.83 10.27
C ALA A 148 0.70 -11.76 11.10
N ALA A 149 0.09 -12.60 11.93
CA ALA A 149 0.80 -13.74 12.51
C ALA A 149 1.16 -14.75 11.40
N LEU A 150 2.38 -15.30 11.44
CA LEU A 150 2.82 -16.29 10.47
C LEU A 150 1.88 -17.50 10.40
N GLU A 151 1.28 -17.89 11.54
CA GLU A 151 0.31 -18.97 11.62
C GLU A 151 -0.95 -18.67 10.79
N ASP A 152 -1.46 -17.43 10.82
CA ASP A 152 -2.62 -17.01 10.04
C ASP A 152 -2.33 -17.07 8.54
N ILE A 153 -1.17 -16.56 8.12
CA ILE A 153 -0.75 -16.61 6.72
C ILE A 153 -0.56 -18.05 6.25
N ASN A 154 -0.01 -18.94 7.08
CA ASN A 154 0.10 -20.36 6.77
C ASN A 154 -1.28 -21.01 6.59
N LYS A 155 -2.25 -20.74 7.47
CA LYS A 155 -3.63 -21.26 7.34
C LYS A 155 -4.27 -20.82 6.02
N ILE A 156 -4.15 -19.52 5.67
CA ILE A 156 -4.70 -18.96 4.42
C ILE A 156 -4.00 -19.58 3.22
N ALA A 157 -2.66 -19.60 3.20
CA ALA A 157 -1.88 -20.13 2.10
C ALA A 157 -2.18 -21.61 1.80
N ILE A 158 -2.31 -22.43 2.85
CA ILE A 158 -2.66 -23.85 2.72
C ILE A 158 -4.07 -24.00 2.12
N ALA A 159 -5.04 -23.22 2.61
CA ALA A 159 -6.41 -23.27 2.09
C ALA A 159 -6.46 -22.86 0.61
N VAL A 160 -5.83 -21.73 0.24
CA VAL A 160 -5.74 -21.26 -1.15
C VAL A 160 -5.04 -22.29 -2.05
N GLN A 161 -3.91 -22.88 -1.59
CA GLN A 161 -3.17 -23.89 -2.34
C GLN A 161 -4.03 -25.12 -2.67
N HIS A 162 -4.86 -25.58 -1.71
CA HIS A 162 -5.77 -26.70 -1.94
C HIS A 162 -6.81 -26.36 -3.00
N LEU A 163 -7.45 -25.18 -2.90
CA LEU A 163 -8.46 -24.73 -3.86
C LEU A 163 -7.88 -24.58 -5.28
N VAL A 164 -6.65 -24.07 -5.41
CA VAL A 164 -5.95 -24.01 -6.71
C VAL A 164 -5.71 -25.40 -7.28
N ARG A 165 -5.31 -26.40 -6.45
CA ARG A 165 -5.12 -27.78 -6.89
C ARG A 165 -6.43 -28.45 -7.31
N GLU A 166 -7.53 -28.08 -6.70
CA GLU A 166 -8.90 -28.53 -7.02
C GLU A 166 -9.51 -27.76 -8.20
N LYS A 167 -8.73 -26.89 -8.86
CA LYS A 167 -9.12 -26.09 -10.03
C LYS A 167 -10.30 -25.15 -9.75
N LYS A 168 -10.44 -24.66 -8.53
CA LYS A 168 -11.45 -23.69 -8.15
C LYS A 168 -11.05 -22.27 -8.58
N ASN A 169 -12.04 -21.42 -8.85
CA ASN A 169 -11.82 -20.05 -9.26
C ASN A 169 -11.48 -19.15 -8.05
N ILE A 170 -10.21 -19.20 -7.63
CA ILE A 170 -9.67 -18.36 -6.57
C ILE A 170 -8.48 -17.54 -7.06
N SER A 171 -8.37 -16.32 -6.58
CA SER A 171 -7.21 -15.44 -6.71
C SER A 171 -6.77 -14.95 -5.34
N PHE A 172 -5.47 -14.84 -5.12
CA PHE A 172 -4.90 -14.38 -3.87
C PHE A 172 -3.80 -13.36 -4.12
N VAL A 173 -3.99 -12.13 -3.64
CA VAL A 173 -3.04 -11.03 -3.77
C VAL A 173 -2.71 -10.49 -2.38
N PHE A 174 -1.44 -10.36 -2.07
CA PHE A 174 -1.00 -9.79 -0.80
C PHE A 174 0.03 -8.70 -1.01
N ALA A 175 -0.08 -7.65 -0.21
CA ALA A 175 0.78 -6.49 -0.30
C ALA A 175 1.44 -6.18 1.04
N GLY A 176 2.65 -5.63 0.98
CA GLY A 176 3.39 -5.19 2.15
C GLY A 176 4.68 -4.48 1.79
N ILE A 177 5.43 -4.05 2.81
CA ILE A 177 6.79 -3.54 2.61
C ILE A 177 7.72 -4.66 2.16
N THR A 178 8.67 -4.34 1.29
CA THR A 178 9.57 -5.33 0.68
C THR A 178 10.27 -6.21 1.71
N SER A 179 10.88 -5.61 2.73
CA SER A 179 11.57 -6.35 3.80
C SER A 179 10.62 -7.24 4.63
N GLY A 180 9.41 -6.77 4.89
CA GLY A 180 8.40 -7.51 5.65
C GLY A 180 7.86 -8.72 4.88
N VAL A 181 7.56 -8.54 3.60
CA VAL A 181 7.14 -9.64 2.72
C VAL A 181 8.25 -10.67 2.54
N LEU A 182 9.50 -10.24 2.31
CA LEU A 182 10.62 -11.16 2.19
C LEU A 182 10.88 -11.94 3.49
N SER A 183 10.73 -11.31 4.65
CA SER A 183 10.82 -11.99 5.94
C SER A 183 9.73 -13.05 6.11
N LEU A 184 8.49 -12.72 5.76
CA LEU A 184 7.36 -13.64 5.81
C LEU A 184 7.54 -14.84 4.86
N LEU A 185 8.18 -14.63 3.70
CA LEU A 185 8.50 -15.68 2.72
C LEU A 185 9.81 -16.43 3.04
N GLY A 186 10.50 -16.10 4.15
CA GLY A 186 11.71 -16.74 4.61
C GLY A 186 11.58 -18.23 4.91
N GLU A 187 12.56 -18.83 5.64
CA GLU A 187 12.63 -20.29 5.84
C GLU A 187 11.35 -20.90 6.44
N ASP A 188 10.73 -20.21 7.40
CA ASP A 188 9.52 -20.65 8.10
C ASP A 188 8.22 -20.30 7.35
N GLY A 189 8.31 -19.55 6.26
CA GLY A 189 7.15 -19.08 5.51
C GLY A 189 6.57 -20.11 4.54
N PRO A 190 5.29 -19.94 4.14
CA PRO A 190 4.60 -20.89 3.26
C PRO A 190 5.26 -20.94 1.88
N THR A 191 5.82 -22.09 1.50
CA THR A 191 6.53 -22.30 0.22
C THR A 191 5.66 -22.01 -0.99
N PHE A 192 4.34 -22.17 -0.87
CA PHE A 192 3.38 -21.85 -1.92
C PHE A 192 3.42 -20.36 -2.29
N LEU A 193 3.48 -19.46 -1.30
CA LEU A 193 3.50 -18.01 -1.53
C LEU A 193 4.82 -17.51 -2.13
N ARG A 194 5.91 -18.26 -2.01
CA ARG A 194 7.18 -17.93 -2.71
C ARG A 194 7.05 -17.95 -4.23
N ARG A 195 6.02 -18.63 -4.77
CA ARG A 195 5.72 -18.71 -6.20
C ARG A 195 4.75 -17.62 -6.68
N ALA A 196 4.30 -16.75 -5.77
CA ALA A 196 3.48 -15.62 -6.14
C ALA A 196 4.22 -14.71 -7.12
N TYR A 197 3.51 -14.31 -8.17
CA TYR A 197 4.04 -13.37 -9.17
C TYR A 197 4.47 -12.07 -8.49
N PRO A 198 5.73 -11.69 -8.60
CA PRO A 198 6.25 -10.55 -7.90
C PRO A 198 5.92 -9.26 -8.64
N GLU A 199 5.33 -8.32 -7.95
CA GLU A 199 5.14 -6.95 -8.40
C GLU A 199 5.82 -6.00 -7.40
N GLU A 200 6.80 -5.25 -7.87
CA GLU A 200 7.51 -4.28 -7.05
C GLU A 200 7.11 -2.86 -7.46
N LEU A 201 6.50 -2.14 -6.53
CA LEU A 201 6.06 -0.77 -6.77
C LEU A 201 7.22 0.19 -6.51
N ASP A 202 7.97 0.45 -7.55
CA ASP A 202 9.02 1.46 -7.57
C ASP A 202 8.47 2.89 -7.65
N VAL A 203 9.38 3.86 -7.60
CA VAL A 203 9.08 5.26 -7.88
C VAL A 203 8.47 5.41 -9.28
N ILE A 204 7.44 6.24 -9.37
CA ILE A 204 6.73 6.48 -10.64
C ILE A 204 7.61 7.37 -11.53
N PRO A 205 7.79 7.04 -12.81
CA PRO A 205 8.56 7.85 -13.75
C PRO A 205 8.01 9.28 -13.89
N SER A 206 8.90 10.25 -14.07
CA SER A 206 8.53 11.69 -14.16
C SER A 206 7.56 11.99 -15.29
N ASP A 207 7.68 11.29 -16.42
CA ASP A 207 6.79 11.48 -17.55
C ASP A 207 5.37 11.04 -17.24
N ASP A 208 5.22 9.89 -16.59
CA ASP A 208 3.91 9.36 -16.15
C ASP A 208 3.27 10.28 -15.11
N ILE A 209 4.06 10.83 -14.17
CA ILE A 209 3.60 11.82 -13.20
C ILE A 209 3.10 13.07 -13.90
N SER A 210 3.87 13.57 -14.86
CA SER A 210 3.51 14.76 -15.64
C SER A 210 2.19 14.55 -16.38
N LEU A 211 2.01 13.40 -17.02
CA LEU A 211 0.75 13.05 -17.69
C LEU A 211 -0.44 13.03 -16.70
N ALA A 212 -0.27 12.40 -15.55
CA ALA A 212 -1.34 12.31 -14.55
C ALA A 212 -1.69 13.66 -13.92
N LEU A 213 -0.69 14.45 -13.55
CA LEU A 213 -0.92 15.78 -13.00
C LEU A 213 -1.66 16.66 -14.02
N ARG A 214 -1.22 16.66 -15.29
CA ARG A 214 -1.87 17.39 -16.37
C ARG A 214 -3.32 16.94 -16.54
N ALA A 215 -3.56 15.65 -16.72
CA ALA A 215 -4.89 15.11 -16.93
C ALA A 215 -5.84 15.46 -15.76
N THR A 216 -5.38 15.33 -14.51
CA THR A 216 -6.19 15.66 -13.32
C THR A 216 -6.47 17.16 -13.22
N ILE A 217 -5.49 18.03 -13.55
CA ILE A 217 -5.66 19.47 -13.55
C ILE A 217 -6.66 19.89 -14.64
N GLU A 218 -6.51 19.38 -15.87
CA GLU A 218 -7.38 19.70 -17.00
C GLU A 218 -8.83 19.25 -16.77
N GLN A 219 -9.05 18.08 -16.18
CA GLN A 219 -10.39 17.61 -15.75
C GLN A 219 -11.06 18.58 -14.77
N SER A 220 -10.29 19.34 -14.00
CA SER A 220 -10.81 20.35 -13.07
C SER A 220 -11.13 21.70 -13.73
N GLY A 221 -10.88 21.82 -15.04
CA GLY A 221 -11.08 23.04 -15.82
C GLY A 221 -9.95 24.07 -15.67
N LEU A 222 -8.77 23.65 -15.17
CA LEU A 222 -7.54 24.43 -15.16
C LEU A 222 -6.57 23.91 -16.21
N GLU A 223 -5.57 24.72 -16.57
CA GLU A 223 -4.48 24.38 -17.49
C GLU A 223 -3.14 24.58 -16.79
N ILE A 224 -2.11 23.85 -17.20
CA ILE A 224 -0.75 23.97 -16.68
C ILE A 224 0.28 23.90 -17.81
N GLY A 225 1.20 24.87 -17.84
CA GLY A 225 2.28 24.88 -18.83
C GLY A 225 3.42 23.92 -18.46
N ASP A 226 4.22 23.49 -19.46
CA ASP A 226 5.24 22.45 -19.33
C ASP A 226 6.29 22.76 -18.24
N THR A 227 6.75 24.00 -18.14
CA THR A 227 7.72 24.42 -17.11
C THR A 227 7.15 24.28 -15.70
N ALA A 228 5.91 24.68 -15.49
CA ALA A 228 5.21 24.56 -14.21
C ALA A 228 4.96 23.08 -13.86
N LEU A 229 4.56 22.30 -14.87
CA LEU A 229 4.31 20.87 -14.74
C LEU A 229 5.58 20.09 -14.38
N GLY A 230 6.71 20.36 -15.04
CA GLY A 230 7.98 19.72 -14.73
C GLY A 230 8.42 19.96 -13.28
N LYS A 231 8.30 21.21 -12.79
CA LYS A 231 8.56 21.52 -11.36
C LYS A 231 7.62 20.75 -10.41
N ALA A 232 6.34 20.67 -10.77
CA ALA A 232 5.36 19.94 -9.97
C ALA A 232 5.68 18.45 -9.91
N ALA A 233 6.03 17.83 -11.03
CA ALA A 233 6.41 16.41 -11.12
C ALA A 233 7.69 16.12 -10.31
N GLU A 234 8.74 16.93 -10.45
CA GLU A 234 9.98 16.78 -9.69
C GLU A 234 9.75 16.82 -8.17
N ALA A 235 8.87 17.72 -7.70
CA ALA A 235 8.56 17.86 -6.28
C ALA A 235 7.86 16.64 -5.65
N THR A 236 7.36 15.70 -6.46
CA THR A 236 6.73 14.46 -5.98
C THR A 236 7.75 13.35 -5.65
N ALA A 237 9.00 13.49 -6.09
CA ALA A 237 10.04 12.46 -5.99
C ALA A 237 9.58 11.07 -6.44
N GLY A 238 8.59 10.96 -7.33
CA GLY A 238 8.06 9.68 -7.80
C GLY A 238 7.09 8.96 -6.85
N TYR A 239 6.68 9.59 -5.76
CA TYR A 239 5.81 8.95 -4.77
C TYR A 239 4.33 9.23 -4.99
N ALA A 240 3.52 8.18 -5.07
CA ALA A 240 2.09 8.27 -5.35
C ALA A 240 1.35 9.21 -4.38
N TYR A 241 1.66 9.15 -3.09
CA TYR A 241 1.09 10.05 -2.08
C TYR A 241 1.46 11.51 -2.35
N LEU A 242 2.72 11.77 -2.71
CA LEU A 242 3.18 13.14 -3.00
C LEU A 242 2.61 13.70 -4.30
N ILE A 243 2.28 12.87 -5.29
CA ILE A 243 1.56 13.32 -6.49
C ILE A 243 0.23 13.95 -6.08
N GLN A 244 -0.52 13.28 -5.21
CA GLN A 244 -1.79 13.81 -4.71
C GLN A 244 -1.61 15.05 -3.82
N LEU A 245 -0.62 15.05 -2.93
CA LEU A 245 -0.39 16.16 -2.01
C LEU A 245 0.08 17.43 -2.73
N VAL A 246 1.04 17.30 -3.62
CA VAL A 246 1.57 18.41 -4.44
C VAL A 246 0.48 18.95 -5.34
N GLY A 247 -0.22 18.09 -6.09
CA GLY A 247 -1.35 18.48 -6.94
C GLY A 247 -2.45 19.22 -6.15
N PHE A 248 -2.82 18.71 -4.97
CA PHE A 248 -3.81 19.31 -4.10
C PHE A 248 -3.45 20.76 -3.71
N HIS A 249 -2.21 20.98 -3.29
CA HIS A 249 -1.77 22.30 -2.87
C HIS A 249 -1.56 23.26 -4.03
N ILE A 250 -1.07 22.80 -5.18
CA ILE A 250 -0.96 23.60 -6.40
C ILE A 250 -2.33 24.06 -6.86
N TRP A 251 -3.30 23.14 -6.92
CA TRP A 251 -4.67 23.48 -7.29
C TRP A 251 -5.28 24.54 -6.35
N ARG A 252 -5.06 24.41 -5.04
CA ARG A 252 -5.50 25.41 -4.05
C ARG A 252 -4.82 26.76 -4.24
N ALA A 253 -3.52 26.78 -4.51
CA ALA A 253 -2.78 28.01 -4.74
C ALA A 253 -3.29 28.75 -5.97
N ALA A 254 -3.52 28.06 -7.07
CA ALA A 254 -4.07 28.62 -8.29
C ALA A 254 -5.50 29.19 -8.07
N ARG A 255 -6.35 28.46 -7.37
CA ARG A 255 -7.73 28.90 -7.07
C ARG A 255 -7.81 30.10 -6.12
N ALA A 256 -6.83 30.28 -5.21
CA ALA A 256 -6.80 31.43 -4.32
C ALA A 256 -6.57 32.76 -5.04
N HIS A 257 -5.98 32.74 -6.25
CA HIS A 257 -5.69 33.90 -7.09
C HIS A 257 -6.51 33.93 -8.36
N ALA A 258 -7.37 32.93 -8.60
CA ALA A 258 -8.21 32.84 -9.77
C ALA A 258 -9.28 33.93 -9.79
N GLY A 259 -8.93 35.07 -10.40
CA GLY A 259 -9.88 35.89 -11.08
C GLY A 259 -10.43 35.16 -12.30
N GLU A 260 -10.12 35.61 -13.51
CA GLU A 260 -10.57 34.97 -14.77
C GLU A 260 -9.56 33.98 -15.35
N SER A 261 -8.32 33.90 -14.84
CA SER A 261 -7.28 33.00 -15.37
C SER A 261 -7.54 31.55 -15.02
N ARG A 262 -7.51 30.69 -16.05
CA ARG A 262 -7.61 29.23 -15.89
C ARG A 262 -6.23 28.54 -15.86
N THR A 263 -5.16 29.29 -16.04
CA THR A 263 -3.79 28.74 -16.15
C THR A 263 -3.08 28.79 -14.81
N ILE A 264 -2.55 27.67 -14.38
CA ILE A 264 -1.68 27.54 -13.21
C ILE A 264 -0.31 28.11 -13.57
N THR A 265 0.14 29.09 -12.80
CA THR A 265 1.43 29.74 -13.00
C THR A 265 2.56 29.01 -12.29
N VAL A 266 3.82 29.27 -12.68
CA VAL A 266 4.99 28.74 -11.95
C VAL A 266 4.97 29.17 -10.47
N GLU A 267 4.52 30.40 -10.18
CA GLU A 267 4.41 30.93 -8.82
C GLU A 267 3.35 30.17 -7.98
N ASP A 268 2.24 29.76 -8.60
CA ASP A 268 1.23 28.90 -7.95
C ASP A 268 1.83 27.53 -7.62
N VAL A 269 2.61 26.97 -8.53
CA VAL A 269 3.32 25.70 -8.31
C VAL A 269 4.31 25.81 -7.15
N GLU A 270 5.12 26.85 -7.11
CA GLU A 270 6.10 27.06 -6.04
C GLU A 270 5.43 27.25 -4.67
N ARG A 271 4.30 27.97 -4.62
CA ARG A 271 3.48 28.07 -3.40
C ARG A 271 2.88 26.74 -2.99
N GLY A 272 2.36 25.99 -3.96
CA GLY A 272 1.79 24.67 -3.73
C GLY A 272 2.84 23.68 -3.21
N ILE A 273 4.03 23.67 -3.80
CA ILE A 273 5.15 22.81 -3.37
C ILE A 273 5.57 23.11 -1.91
N ARG A 274 5.71 24.41 -1.55
CA ARG A 274 6.02 24.77 -0.15
C ARG A 274 4.95 24.27 0.81
N ALA A 275 3.69 24.46 0.49
CA ALA A 275 2.60 24.01 1.34
C ALA A 275 2.50 22.46 1.41
N ALA A 276 2.82 21.77 0.31
CA ALA A 276 2.90 20.31 0.28
C ALA A 276 4.07 19.80 1.16
N LYS A 277 5.26 20.41 1.06
CA LYS A 277 6.41 20.09 1.92
C LYS A 277 6.06 20.23 3.40
N ASP A 278 5.47 21.35 3.79
CA ASP A 278 5.04 21.59 5.18
C ASP A 278 4.00 20.56 5.65
N GLY A 279 3.06 20.22 4.77
CA GLY A 279 2.05 19.19 5.04
C GLY A 279 2.67 17.81 5.22
N PHE A 280 3.60 17.44 4.35
CA PHE A 280 4.32 16.16 4.38
C PHE A 280 5.20 16.05 5.63
N ASN A 281 5.95 17.10 5.95
CA ASN A 281 6.80 17.16 7.14
C ASN A 281 6.00 16.83 8.39
N ARG A 282 4.87 17.51 8.61
CA ARG A 282 4.02 17.33 9.80
C ARG A 282 3.31 15.97 9.81
N ALA A 283 2.72 15.56 8.69
CA ALA A 283 1.89 14.36 8.64
C ALA A 283 2.72 13.08 8.63
N VAL A 284 3.90 13.10 8.01
CA VAL A 284 4.69 11.89 7.76
C VAL A 284 6.00 11.90 8.55
N LEU A 285 6.86 12.92 8.34
CA LEU A 285 8.22 12.89 8.89
C LEU A 285 8.24 13.07 10.41
N GLU A 286 7.54 14.07 10.94
CA GLU A 286 7.45 14.28 12.39
C GLU A 286 6.78 13.10 13.10
N THR A 287 5.75 12.53 12.47
CA THR A 287 5.05 11.35 13.00
C THR A 287 5.97 10.13 13.04
N ALA A 288 6.77 9.90 11.98
CA ALA A 288 7.72 8.81 11.93
C ALA A 288 8.80 8.93 13.02
N LEU A 289 9.27 10.15 13.28
CA LEU A 289 10.28 10.44 14.30
C LEU A 289 9.73 10.44 15.73
N ALA A 290 8.41 10.59 15.91
CA ALA A 290 7.82 10.68 17.25
C ALA A 290 8.10 9.42 18.10
N GLY A 291 8.58 9.61 19.33
CA GLY A 291 8.84 8.51 20.27
C GLY A 291 10.02 7.60 19.88
N LEU A 292 10.95 8.07 19.05
CA LEU A 292 12.23 7.40 18.86
C LEU A 292 13.07 7.47 20.12
N THR A 293 13.96 6.51 20.29
CA THR A 293 15.01 6.59 21.32
C THR A 293 16.12 7.55 20.87
N LYS A 294 16.88 8.09 21.83
CA LYS A 294 18.05 8.93 21.55
C LYS A 294 19.01 8.23 20.56
N SER A 295 19.34 6.97 20.79
CA SER A 295 20.24 6.21 19.92
C SER A 295 19.68 5.96 18.51
N ALA A 296 18.36 5.85 18.35
CA ALA A 296 17.73 5.74 17.04
C ALA A 296 17.80 7.07 16.27
N LEU A 297 17.63 8.21 16.93
CA LEU A 297 17.85 9.51 16.30
C LEU A 297 19.32 9.72 15.90
N GLU A 298 20.25 9.41 16.80
CA GLU A 298 21.69 9.49 16.49
C GLU A 298 22.06 8.62 15.28
N PHE A 299 21.47 7.43 15.18
CA PHE A 299 21.64 6.52 14.03
C PHE A 299 21.15 7.21 12.73
N LEU A 300 19.94 7.79 12.73
CA LEU A 300 19.41 8.51 11.56
C LEU A 300 20.26 9.71 11.19
N LEU A 301 20.72 10.49 12.17
CA LEU A 301 21.59 11.64 11.94
C LEU A 301 22.95 11.22 11.36
N ALA A 302 23.52 10.09 11.81
CA ALA A 302 24.74 9.55 11.24
C ALA A 302 24.56 9.07 9.78
N MET A 303 23.35 8.63 9.40
CA MET A 303 23.02 8.27 8.02
C MET A 303 22.96 9.48 7.08
N THR A 304 22.66 10.69 7.57
CA THR A 304 22.51 11.88 6.71
C THR A 304 23.80 12.28 6.00
N GLU A 305 24.95 11.78 6.43
CA GLU A 305 26.24 12.05 5.79
C GLU A 305 26.42 11.31 4.47
N ASP A 306 25.67 10.23 4.25
CA ASP A 306 25.70 9.47 3.01
C ASP A 306 24.54 9.94 2.09
N PRO A 307 24.78 10.14 0.79
CA PRO A 307 23.74 10.59 -0.13
C PRO A 307 22.73 9.49 -0.48
N LEU A 308 23.11 8.21 -0.36
CA LEU A 308 22.31 7.04 -0.72
C LEU A 308 22.26 6.05 0.46
N ALA A 309 22.85 4.87 0.30
CA ALA A 309 22.87 3.84 1.33
C ALA A 309 24.04 4.03 2.31
N SER A 310 23.78 3.87 3.59
CA SER A 310 24.77 3.97 4.67
C SER A 310 25.22 2.60 5.12
N SER A 311 26.54 2.43 5.30
CA SER A 311 27.09 1.24 5.95
C SER A 311 26.85 1.29 7.46
N THR A 312 26.33 0.22 8.07
CA THR A 312 26.13 0.15 9.52
C THR A 312 27.44 0.27 10.32
N GLY A 313 28.56 -0.13 9.72
CA GLY A 313 29.89 0.05 10.30
C GLY A 313 30.32 1.53 10.34
N GLU A 314 30.09 2.29 9.28
CA GLU A 314 30.38 3.73 9.26
C GLU A 314 29.42 4.50 10.17
N ILE A 315 28.14 4.12 10.22
CA ILE A 315 27.19 4.70 11.19
C ILE A 315 27.72 4.52 12.63
N ALA A 316 28.16 3.31 13.00
CA ALA A 316 28.72 3.04 14.33
C ALA A 316 29.93 3.93 14.64
N LYS A 317 30.85 4.13 13.68
CA LYS A 317 31.99 5.02 13.83
C LYS A 317 31.59 6.48 14.05
N ARG A 318 30.64 6.99 13.26
CA ARG A 318 30.11 8.36 13.39
C ARG A 318 29.41 8.57 14.73
N MET A 319 28.71 7.56 15.23
CA MET A 319 28.09 7.58 16.56
C MET A 319 29.11 7.41 17.72
N GLY A 320 30.36 7.05 17.42
CA GLY A 320 31.37 6.77 18.46
C GLY A 320 31.08 5.53 19.31
N VAL A 321 30.36 4.54 18.76
CA VAL A 321 29.93 3.34 19.50
C VAL A 321 30.44 2.06 18.84
N PRO A 322 30.53 0.94 19.59
CA PRO A 322 30.84 -0.36 19.01
C PRO A 322 29.75 -0.80 18.01
N ALA A 323 30.13 -1.56 16.97
CA ALA A 323 29.21 -1.98 15.91
C ALA A 323 27.94 -2.72 16.43
N ASN A 324 28.08 -3.50 17.50
CA ASN A 324 26.92 -4.21 18.10
C ASN A 324 25.91 -3.26 18.76
N ALA A 325 26.31 -2.07 19.19
CA ALA A 325 25.40 -1.09 19.79
C ALA A 325 24.40 -0.50 18.76
N THR A 326 24.70 -0.60 17.47
CA THR A 326 23.77 -0.16 16.40
C THR A 326 22.65 -1.16 16.11
N THR A 327 22.70 -2.38 16.61
CA THR A 327 21.72 -3.45 16.31
C THR A 327 20.31 -3.08 16.76
N THR A 328 20.15 -2.59 17.99
CA THR A 328 18.83 -2.22 18.55
C THR A 328 18.21 -1.02 17.82
N PRO A 329 18.90 0.14 17.70
CA PRO A 329 18.35 1.26 16.96
C PRO A 329 18.05 0.91 15.49
N ARG A 330 18.94 0.17 14.81
CA ARG A 330 18.70 -0.30 13.44
C ARG A 330 17.41 -1.11 13.34
N ARG A 331 17.21 -2.09 14.24
CA ARG A 331 15.98 -2.92 14.26
C ARG A 331 14.75 -2.08 14.50
N GLN A 332 14.76 -1.18 15.50
CA GLN A 332 13.67 -0.26 15.78
C GLN A 332 13.28 0.58 14.57
N LEU A 333 14.27 1.10 13.84
CA LEU A 333 14.05 1.96 12.67
C LEU A 333 13.49 1.16 11.47
N ILE A 334 13.91 -0.09 11.28
CA ILE A 334 13.36 -0.99 10.27
C ILE A 334 11.92 -1.38 10.62
N GLU A 335 11.64 -1.78 11.87
CA GLU A 335 10.28 -2.10 12.35
C GLU A 335 9.31 -0.92 12.18
N ARG A 336 9.81 0.31 12.36
CA ARG A 336 9.04 1.55 12.10
C ARG A 336 8.99 1.97 10.65
N GLN A 337 9.65 1.26 9.75
CA GLN A 337 9.70 1.56 8.31
C GLN A 337 10.28 2.97 8.01
N ILE A 338 11.22 3.43 8.82
CA ILE A 338 11.93 4.70 8.59
C ILE A 338 13.15 4.45 7.70
N ILE A 339 13.77 3.29 7.87
CA ILE A 339 14.88 2.80 7.04
C ILE A 339 14.60 1.39 6.56
N GLU A 340 15.26 0.99 5.48
CA GLU A 340 15.21 -0.36 4.96
C GLU A 340 16.61 -0.90 4.62
N PRO A 341 16.84 -2.22 4.73
CA PRO A 341 18.08 -2.83 4.30
C PRO A 341 18.13 -2.92 2.77
N THR A 342 19.21 -2.43 2.16
CA THR A 342 19.46 -2.54 0.72
C THR A 342 20.42 -3.69 0.39
N ALA A 343 21.38 -3.97 1.27
CA ALA A 343 22.34 -5.07 1.16
C ALA A 343 22.79 -5.49 2.57
N ARG A 344 23.59 -6.58 2.67
CA ARG A 344 24.14 -7.00 3.95
C ARG A 344 25.02 -5.90 4.55
N GLY A 345 24.58 -5.35 5.68
CA GLY A 345 25.29 -4.30 6.40
C GLY A 345 25.02 -2.88 5.88
N TYR A 346 24.09 -2.70 4.94
CA TYR A 346 23.70 -1.39 4.42
C TYR A 346 22.23 -1.11 4.67
N VAL A 347 21.90 0.17 4.85
CA VAL A 347 20.54 0.68 5.04
C VAL A 347 20.35 1.98 4.27
N THR A 348 19.11 2.26 3.87
CA THR A 348 18.70 3.55 3.27
C THR A 348 17.44 4.07 3.95
N PHE A 349 17.12 5.35 3.74
CA PHE A 349 15.83 5.91 4.17
C PHE A 349 14.71 5.37 3.30
N SER A 350 13.64 4.87 3.92
CA SER A 350 12.44 4.40 3.22
C SER A 350 11.43 5.51 2.96
N ILE A 351 11.55 6.63 3.68
CA ILE A 351 10.62 7.76 3.58
C ILE A 351 11.29 8.87 2.77
N PRO A 352 10.66 9.36 1.68
CA PRO A 352 11.23 10.43 0.88
C PRO A 352 11.46 11.69 1.70
N PHE A 353 12.49 12.45 1.34
CA PHE A 353 12.88 13.70 2.00
C PHE A 353 13.26 13.60 3.49
N MET A 354 13.33 12.39 4.05
CA MET A 354 13.73 12.20 5.47
C MET A 354 15.14 12.72 5.72
N ARG A 355 16.07 12.48 4.78
CA ARG A 355 17.46 12.96 4.88
C ARG A 355 17.52 14.48 4.95
N GLU A 356 16.87 15.15 4.02
CA GLU A 356 16.81 16.60 3.91
C GLU A 356 16.17 17.23 5.16
N TYR A 357 15.08 16.63 5.63
CA TYR A 357 14.39 17.04 6.84
C TYR A 357 15.29 16.93 8.08
N LEU A 358 16.02 15.83 8.24
CA LEU A 358 16.93 15.63 9.36
C LEU A 358 18.09 16.62 9.34
N ILE A 359 18.61 16.98 8.16
CA ILE A 359 19.66 17.99 7.99
C ILE A 359 19.11 19.37 8.36
N GLU A 360 17.96 19.76 7.81
CA GLU A 360 17.33 21.06 8.02
C GLU A 360 16.96 21.31 9.48
N HIS A 361 16.47 20.26 10.18
CA HIS A 361 15.98 20.36 11.56
C HIS A 361 16.94 19.77 12.62
N ARG A 362 18.20 19.54 12.25
CA ARG A 362 19.17 18.87 13.11
C ARG A 362 19.27 19.47 14.52
N ALA A 363 19.38 20.79 14.61
CA ALA A 363 19.54 21.49 15.89
C ALA A 363 18.32 21.30 16.81
N ASP A 364 17.12 21.43 16.26
CA ASP A 364 15.87 21.27 17.02
C ASP A 364 15.66 19.82 17.47
N LEU A 365 16.00 18.86 16.62
CA LEU A 365 15.93 17.44 16.95
C LEU A 365 16.92 17.06 18.05
N LEU A 366 18.17 17.53 17.99
CA LEU A 366 19.16 17.29 19.03
C LEU A 366 18.67 17.85 20.37
N ALA A 367 18.16 19.09 20.39
CA ALA A 367 17.62 19.71 21.60
C ALA A 367 16.43 18.92 22.16
N ARG A 368 15.49 18.51 21.31
CA ARG A 368 14.28 17.77 21.71
C ARG A 368 14.59 16.40 22.32
N TYR A 369 15.62 15.71 21.84
CA TYR A 369 15.99 14.36 22.28
C TYR A 369 17.12 14.33 23.30
N GLY A 370 17.62 15.51 23.74
CA GLY A 370 18.71 15.61 24.71
C GLY A 370 20.03 15.01 24.21
N VAL A 371 20.31 15.17 22.91
CA VAL A 371 21.56 14.73 22.28
C VAL A 371 22.50 15.92 22.28
N GLU A 372 23.73 15.77 22.83
CA GLU A 372 24.78 16.77 22.73
C GLU A 372 25.23 16.90 21.25
N ALA A 373 25.48 18.14 20.81
CA ALA A 373 25.77 18.48 19.41
C ALA A 373 27.17 18.02 18.99
#